data_dc5ee174bcbc6e29ae963903078cbe88
#
_entry.id   dc5ee174bcbc6e29ae963903078cbe88
#
_cell.length_a   1.000
_cell.length_b   1.000
_cell.length_c   1.000
_cell.angle_alpha   90.00
_cell.angle_beta   90.00
_cell.angle_gamma   90.00
#
_symmetry.space_group_name_H-M   'P 1'
#
loop_
_entity.id
_entity.type
_entity.pdbx_description
1 polymer ?
#
loop_
_entity_poly.entity_id
_entity_poly.type
_entity_poly.pdbx_seq_one_letter_code
_entity_poly.pdbx_strand_id
1 'polypeptide(L)'
;MTTAIDTGSPSEPIIVITRIFDATRQLVWRAITDPKHVAQWYGGHGFTNPVCEMDLRPGGLWHHVMQAPNGAQFTINCIFVEVVEPERLVWRTLKDEKRQPAPPAAVHTITLEEYGKQTKWTLVARFDSLEDRDITARMGFGAMIGQGLERMAEYLGTLRRPAAASPPEPLSTMKSGE
;
A
#
# COMPACT_ATOMS: atom_id res chain seq x y z
N MET A 1 -5.88 15.65 1.44
CA MET A 1 -4.46 15.82 1.02
C MET A 1 -4.29 15.18 -0.34
N THR A 2 -3.63 15.85 -1.26
CA THR A 2 -3.54 15.45 -2.65
C THR A 2 -2.37 14.50 -2.87
N THR A 3 -2.56 13.43 -3.64
CA THR A 3 -1.46 12.60 -4.15
C THR A 3 -0.84 13.31 -5.34
N ALA A 4 0.46 13.56 -5.32
CA ALA A 4 1.21 14.05 -6.45
C ALA A 4 1.79 12.88 -7.22
N ILE A 5 1.58 12.86 -8.54
CA ILE A 5 2.13 11.88 -9.47
C ILE A 5 3.04 12.64 -10.43
N ASP A 6 4.30 12.26 -10.47
CA ASP A 6 5.30 12.79 -11.37
C ASP A 6 5.89 11.63 -12.19
N THR A 7 5.89 11.76 -13.49
CA THR A 7 6.52 10.79 -14.39
C THR A 7 8.04 10.95 -14.47
N GLY A 8 8.61 11.80 -13.59
CA GLY A 8 10.03 12.09 -13.57
C GLY A 8 10.49 12.94 -14.77
N SER A 9 11.81 13.06 -14.92
CA SER A 9 12.38 13.65 -16.13
C SER A 9 11.97 12.84 -17.35
N PRO A 10 11.67 13.49 -18.52
CA PRO A 10 11.37 12.76 -19.75
C PRO A 10 12.43 11.72 -20.17
N SER A 11 13.65 11.89 -19.69
CA SER A 11 14.79 11.01 -20.00
C SER A 11 15.01 9.87 -18.99
N GLU A 12 14.25 9.80 -17.88
CA GLU A 12 14.42 8.76 -16.87
C GLU A 12 13.26 7.76 -16.89
N PRO A 13 13.56 6.45 -16.85
CA PRO A 13 12.53 5.41 -16.84
C PRO A 13 11.94 5.23 -15.43
N ILE A 14 11.43 6.31 -14.82
CA ILE A 14 10.83 6.30 -13.48
C ILE A 14 9.44 6.91 -13.45
N ILE A 15 8.63 6.46 -12.49
CA ILE A 15 7.40 7.12 -12.04
C ILE A 15 7.57 7.41 -10.56
N VAL A 16 7.34 8.65 -10.15
CA VAL A 16 7.41 9.08 -8.74
C VAL A 16 6.02 9.45 -8.27
N ILE A 17 5.62 8.91 -7.12
CA ILE A 17 4.34 9.22 -6.49
C ILE A 17 4.61 9.63 -5.06
N THR A 18 4.09 10.79 -4.64
CA THR A 18 4.29 11.31 -3.29
C THR A 18 2.96 11.61 -2.64
N ARG A 19 2.84 11.29 -1.34
CA ARG A 19 1.71 11.65 -0.50
C ARG A 19 2.16 11.92 0.94
N ILE A 20 1.49 12.86 1.60
CA ILE A 20 1.64 13.07 3.04
C ILE A 20 0.48 12.39 3.75
N PHE A 21 0.79 11.51 4.70
CA PHE A 21 -0.17 10.85 5.57
C PHE A 21 -0.21 11.53 6.93
N ASP A 22 -1.40 11.75 7.45
CA ASP A 22 -1.60 12.23 8.82
C ASP A 22 -1.50 11.06 9.81
N ALA A 23 -0.31 10.49 9.88
CA ALA A 23 0.04 9.34 10.71
C ALA A 23 1.55 9.33 10.98
N THR A 24 1.97 8.69 12.07
CA THR A 24 3.39 8.53 12.39
C THR A 24 4.07 7.56 11.42
N ARG A 25 5.36 7.72 11.21
CA ARG A 25 6.16 6.85 10.33
C ARG A 25 6.03 5.37 10.68
N GLN A 26 6.02 5.03 11.96
CA GLN A 26 5.84 3.66 12.44
C GLN A 26 4.47 3.09 12.08
N LEU A 27 3.40 3.91 12.14
CA LEU A 27 2.06 3.46 11.76
C LEU A 27 1.95 3.26 10.25
N VAL A 28 2.52 4.18 9.46
CA VAL A 28 2.59 4.04 8.00
C VAL A 28 3.42 2.81 7.61
N TRP A 29 4.57 2.60 8.28
CA TRP A 29 5.40 1.40 8.06
C TRP A 29 4.60 0.11 8.27
N ARG A 30 3.93 -0.03 9.41
CA ARG A 30 3.08 -1.21 9.67
C ARG A 30 1.98 -1.38 8.63
N ALA A 31 1.37 -0.27 8.19
CA ALA A 31 0.32 -0.32 7.19
C ALA A 31 0.80 -0.85 5.82
N ILE A 32 2.08 -0.68 5.47
CA ILE A 32 2.67 -1.15 4.20
C ILE A 32 3.44 -2.47 4.31
N THR A 33 3.68 -2.99 5.51
CA THR A 33 4.54 -4.17 5.72
C THR A 33 3.86 -5.33 6.45
N ASP A 34 2.79 -5.09 7.19
CA ASP A 34 1.98 -6.16 7.77
C ASP A 34 0.91 -6.62 6.77
N PRO A 35 0.90 -7.89 6.35
CA PRO A 35 -0.05 -8.40 5.34
C PRO A 35 -1.51 -8.20 5.75
N LYS A 36 -1.84 -8.22 7.06
CA LYS A 36 -3.20 -7.97 7.55
C LYS A 36 -3.62 -6.53 7.31
N HIS A 37 -2.70 -5.59 7.45
CA HIS A 37 -2.95 -4.18 7.16
C HIS A 37 -2.97 -3.91 5.65
N VAL A 38 -2.00 -4.45 4.89
CA VAL A 38 -1.92 -4.30 3.43
C VAL A 38 -3.22 -4.77 2.76
N ALA A 39 -3.78 -5.88 3.20
CA ALA A 39 -5.03 -6.43 2.68
C ALA A 39 -6.25 -5.49 2.82
N GLN A 40 -6.21 -4.50 3.71
CA GLN A 40 -7.34 -3.58 3.92
C GLN A 40 -7.41 -2.45 2.89
N TRP A 41 -6.29 -2.05 2.33
CA TRP A 41 -6.23 -0.86 1.49
C TRP A 41 -5.66 -1.08 0.08
N TYR A 42 -4.87 -2.13 -0.16
CA TYR A 42 -4.14 -2.31 -1.41
C TYR A 42 -5.08 -2.41 -2.62
N GLY A 43 -4.69 -1.77 -3.74
CA GLY A 43 -5.49 -1.73 -4.97
C GLY A 43 -6.49 -0.57 -5.03
N GLY A 44 -7.21 -0.47 -6.16
CA GLY A 44 -8.18 0.59 -6.42
C GLY A 44 -9.45 0.50 -5.58
N HIS A 45 -10.33 1.49 -5.73
CA HIS A 45 -11.63 1.50 -5.07
C HIS A 45 -12.45 0.25 -5.41
N GLY A 46 -13.03 -0.37 -4.36
CA GLY A 46 -13.84 -1.58 -4.49
C GLY A 46 -13.03 -2.88 -4.67
N PHE A 47 -11.71 -2.81 -4.72
CA PHE A 47 -10.87 -4.03 -4.72
C PHE A 47 -10.86 -4.70 -3.35
N THR A 48 -10.82 -6.03 -3.36
CA THR A 48 -10.54 -6.87 -2.20
C THR A 48 -9.22 -7.60 -2.39
N ASN A 49 -8.65 -8.11 -1.30
CA ASN A 49 -7.33 -8.74 -1.29
C ASN A 49 -7.45 -10.14 -0.64
N PRO A 50 -7.97 -11.14 -1.36
CA PRO A 50 -8.20 -12.48 -0.82
C PRO A 50 -6.91 -13.19 -0.37
N VAL A 51 -5.75 -12.83 -0.94
CA VAL A 51 -4.45 -13.36 -0.53
C VAL A 51 -3.46 -12.21 -0.39
N CYS A 52 -2.78 -12.16 0.76
CA CYS A 52 -1.65 -11.26 1.00
C CYS A 52 -0.67 -11.96 1.93
N GLU A 53 0.41 -12.49 1.38
CA GLU A 53 1.45 -13.21 2.10
C GLU A 53 2.79 -12.50 1.88
N MET A 54 3.48 -12.17 2.97
CA MET A 54 4.71 -11.39 2.92
C MET A 54 5.77 -12.02 3.83
N ASP A 55 6.89 -12.44 3.25
CA ASP A 55 8.11 -12.79 3.98
C ASP A 55 9.02 -11.54 4.00
N LEU A 56 8.82 -10.67 4.99
CA LEU A 56 9.40 -9.34 5.06
C LEU A 56 10.88 -9.38 5.44
N ARG A 57 11.72 -9.79 4.50
CA ARG A 57 13.19 -9.78 4.60
C ARG A 57 13.81 -9.69 3.20
N PRO A 58 15.05 -9.23 3.07
CA PRO A 58 15.74 -9.31 1.78
C PRO A 58 15.75 -10.75 1.24
N GLY A 59 15.34 -10.91 -0.03
CA GLY A 59 15.13 -12.21 -0.69
C GLY A 59 13.80 -12.89 -0.37
N GLY A 60 13.00 -12.39 0.57
CA GLY A 60 11.68 -12.93 0.89
C GLY A 60 10.64 -12.61 -0.19
N LEU A 61 9.62 -13.43 -0.28
CA LEU A 61 8.54 -13.30 -1.26
C LEU A 61 7.37 -12.48 -0.73
N TRP A 62 6.76 -11.71 -1.61
CA TRP A 62 5.45 -11.12 -1.43
C TRP A 62 4.51 -11.68 -2.50
N HIS A 63 3.57 -12.51 -2.08
CA HIS A 63 2.51 -13.07 -2.91
C HIS A 63 1.20 -12.38 -2.59
N HIS A 64 0.57 -11.76 -3.59
CA HIS A 64 -0.63 -10.96 -3.41
C HIS A 64 -1.64 -11.22 -4.53
N VAL A 65 -2.88 -11.47 -4.16
CA VAL A 65 -4.01 -11.57 -5.10
C VAL A 65 -4.99 -10.45 -4.79
N MET A 66 -5.21 -9.58 -5.76
CA MET A 66 -6.27 -8.56 -5.75
C MET A 66 -7.47 -9.06 -6.54
N GLN A 67 -8.66 -8.72 -6.10
CA GLN A 67 -9.90 -8.98 -6.84
C GLN A 67 -10.63 -7.66 -7.08
N ALA A 68 -10.89 -7.37 -8.37
CA ALA A 68 -11.67 -6.22 -8.79
C ALA A 68 -13.17 -6.41 -8.50
N PRO A 69 -13.97 -5.32 -8.48
CA PRO A 69 -15.42 -5.40 -8.23
C PRO A 69 -16.19 -6.31 -9.20
N ASN A 70 -15.69 -6.50 -10.41
CA ASN A 70 -16.26 -7.41 -11.41
C ASN A 70 -15.83 -8.88 -11.24
N GLY A 71 -15.09 -9.21 -10.17
CA GLY A 71 -14.59 -10.55 -9.87
C GLY A 71 -13.27 -10.92 -10.54
N ALA A 72 -12.73 -10.10 -11.43
CA ALA A 72 -11.43 -10.36 -12.05
C ALA A 72 -10.31 -10.34 -11.01
N GLN A 73 -9.43 -11.34 -11.03
CA GLN A 73 -8.31 -11.46 -10.12
C GLN A 73 -7.00 -11.09 -10.79
N PHE A 74 -6.12 -10.44 -10.02
CA PHE A 74 -4.79 -10.02 -10.43
C PHE A 74 -3.78 -10.49 -9.39
N THR A 75 -2.86 -11.34 -9.82
CA THR A 75 -1.78 -11.83 -8.97
C THR A 75 -0.54 -10.95 -9.16
N ILE A 76 0.09 -10.58 -8.06
CA ILE A 76 1.37 -9.89 -7.99
C ILE A 76 2.32 -10.78 -7.20
N ASN A 77 3.49 -11.06 -7.78
CA ASN A 77 4.59 -11.73 -7.09
C ASN A 77 5.80 -10.80 -7.10
N CYS A 78 6.37 -10.57 -5.92
CA CYS A 78 7.54 -9.72 -5.75
C CYS A 78 8.58 -10.39 -4.89
N ILE A 79 9.83 -9.93 -5.01
CA ILE A 79 10.91 -10.25 -4.07
C ILE A 79 11.33 -8.95 -3.38
N PHE A 80 11.38 -8.96 -2.05
CA PHE A 80 11.96 -7.87 -1.29
C PHE A 80 13.46 -7.81 -1.53
N VAL A 81 13.96 -6.61 -1.83
CA VAL A 81 15.38 -6.35 -2.08
C VAL A 81 16.03 -5.74 -0.85
N GLU A 82 15.33 -4.81 -0.21
CA GLU A 82 15.82 -4.08 0.96
C GLU A 82 14.66 -3.81 1.93
N VAL A 83 14.92 -3.98 3.21
CA VAL A 83 13.96 -3.71 4.29
C VAL A 83 14.71 -2.95 5.39
N VAL A 84 14.45 -1.64 5.50
CA VAL A 84 15.01 -0.76 6.54
C VAL A 84 13.86 -0.11 7.29
N GLU A 85 13.47 -0.73 8.39
CA GLU A 85 12.37 -0.25 9.25
C GLU A 85 12.77 1.01 10.01
N PRO A 86 11.92 2.02 10.10
CA PRO A 86 10.66 2.27 9.38
C PRO A 86 10.84 3.22 8.19
N GLU A 87 11.97 3.18 7.49
CA GLU A 87 12.40 4.24 6.58
C GLU A 87 12.27 3.86 5.11
N ARG A 88 12.61 2.60 4.76
CA ARG A 88 12.78 2.24 3.35
C ARG A 88 12.40 0.79 3.08
N LEU A 89 11.59 0.60 2.06
CA LEU A 89 11.19 -0.71 1.56
C LEU A 89 11.44 -0.77 0.05
N VAL A 90 12.21 -1.76 -0.40
CA VAL A 90 12.49 -1.98 -1.82
C VAL A 90 12.06 -3.37 -2.22
N TRP A 91 11.33 -3.48 -3.32
CA TRP A 91 10.96 -4.76 -3.92
C TRP A 91 11.02 -4.70 -5.44
N ARG A 92 11.16 -5.87 -6.05
CA ARG A 92 11.10 -6.04 -7.50
C ARG A 92 9.93 -6.94 -7.85
N THR A 93 9.12 -6.50 -8.81
CA THR A 93 8.04 -7.30 -9.38
C THR A 93 8.63 -8.43 -10.22
N LEU A 94 8.13 -9.64 -10.03
CA LEU A 94 8.44 -10.78 -10.88
C LEU A 94 7.51 -10.78 -12.10
N LYS A 95 8.04 -11.13 -13.27
CA LYS A 95 7.23 -11.29 -14.47
C LYS A 95 6.32 -12.51 -14.30
N ASP A 96 5.04 -12.34 -14.59
CA ASP A 96 4.09 -13.44 -14.72
C ASP A 96 3.95 -13.78 -16.22
N GLU A 97 4.64 -14.83 -16.65
CA GLU A 97 4.63 -15.28 -18.05
C GLU A 97 3.25 -15.78 -18.51
N LYS A 98 2.38 -16.14 -17.56
CA LYS A 98 1.02 -16.62 -17.85
C LYS A 98 0.03 -15.47 -18.09
N ARG A 99 0.39 -14.26 -17.69
CA ARG A 99 -0.46 -13.06 -17.87
C ARG A 99 -0.07 -12.32 -19.15
N GLN A 100 -1.02 -12.19 -20.08
CA GLN A 100 -0.82 -11.41 -21.31
C GLN A 100 -1.99 -10.42 -21.50
N PRO A 101 -1.73 -9.13 -21.68
CA PRO A 101 -0.42 -8.48 -21.54
C PRO A 101 0.02 -8.41 -20.08
N ALA A 102 1.27 -8.77 -19.82
CA ALA A 102 1.88 -8.59 -18.51
C ALA A 102 2.39 -7.14 -18.37
N PRO A 103 2.19 -6.49 -17.20
CA PRO A 103 2.84 -5.21 -16.96
C PRO A 103 4.36 -5.40 -16.94
N PRO A 104 5.14 -4.41 -17.41
CA PRO A 104 6.58 -4.44 -17.30
C PRO A 104 7.06 -4.63 -15.86
N ALA A 105 8.16 -5.36 -15.70
CA ALA A 105 8.78 -5.51 -14.39
C ALA A 105 9.41 -4.17 -13.97
N ALA A 106 9.38 -3.89 -12.66
CA ALA A 106 9.95 -2.69 -12.09
C ALA A 106 10.56 -2.96 -10.71
N VAL A 107 11.52 -2.12 -10.34
CA VAL A 107 12.00 -1.99 -8.96
C VAL A 107 11.24 -0.84 -8.32
N HIS A 108 10.58 -1.14 -7.23
CA HIS A 108 9.80 -0.18 -6.46
C HIS A 108 10.56 0.17 -5.17
N THR A 109 10.70 1.45 -4.89
CA THR A 109 11.27 1.94 -3.65
C THR A 109 10.26 2.83 -2.95
N ILE A 110 9.86 2.46 -1.74
CA ILE A 110 9.14 3.35 -0.83
C ILE A 110 10.14 3.95 0.16
N THR A 111 10.07 5.26 0.35
CA THR A 111 10.77 5.99 1.40
C THR A 111 9.75 6.68 2.29
N LEU A 112 9.93 6.58 3.60
CA LEU A 112 9.12 7.25 4.62
C LEU A 112 9.97 8.28 5.35
N GLU A 113 9.60 9.54 5.23
CA GLU A 113 10.27 10.68 5.90
C GLU A 113 9.34 11.28 6.94
N GLU A 114 9.86 11.63 8.11
CA GLU A 114 9.10 12.38 9.10
C GLU A 114 8.83 13.81 8.61
N TYR A 115 7.57 14.21 8.69
CA TYR A 115 7.11 15.54 8.32
C TYR A 115 6.28 16.15 9.46
N GLY A 116 6.95 16.61 10.49
CA GLY A 116 6.32 16.99 11.76
C GLY A 116 5.65 15.79 12.43
N LYS A 117 4.32 15.84 12.62
CA LYS A 117 3.51 14.73 13.16
C LYS A 117 2.97 13.78 12.04
N GLN A 118 3.34 14.06 10.81
CA GLN A 118 2.89 13.38 9.62
C GLN A 118 4.04 12.59 9.01
N THR A 119 3.76 11.82 7.97
CA THR A 119 4.76 11.06 7.21
C THR A 119 4.64 11.41 5.73
N LYS A 120 5.75 11.82 5.14
CA LYS A 120 5.88 11.92 3.69
C LYS A 120 6.25 10.53 3.16
N TRP A 121 5.37 9.97 2.36
CA TRP A 121 5.54 8.71 1.66
C TRP A 121 5.89 9.01 0.20
N THR A 122 6.96 8.41 -0.29
CA THR A 122 7.39 8.55 -1.68
C THR A 122 7.60 7.16 -2.28
N LEU A 123 6.95 6.86 -3.39
CA LEU A 123 7.20 5.69 -4.23
C LEU A 123 7.99 6.12 -5.46
N VAL A 124 9.08 5.45 -5.72
CA VAL A 124 9.80 5.50 -7.01
C VAL A 124 9.70 4.13 -7.66
N ALA A 125 8.99 4.04 -8.77
CA ALA A 125 8.96 2.85 -9.63
C ALA A 125 9.96 3.07 -10.78
N ARG A 126 11.01 2.25 -10.85
CA ARG A 126 12.06 2.28 -11.87
C ARG A 126 11.90 1.10 -12.82
N PHE A 127 11.85 1.40 -14.10
CA PHE A 127 11.70 0.45 -15.20
C PHE A 127 13.03 0.24 -15.94
N ASP A 128 13.11 -0.81 -16.75
CA ASP A 128 14.30 -1.11 -17.54
C ASP A 128 14.44 -0.17 -18.75
N SER A 129 13.33 0.43 -19.22
CA SER A 129 13.31 1.33 -20.37
C SER A 129 12.25 2.43 -20.21
N LEU A 130 12.39 3.51 -21.01
CA LEU A 130 11.35 4.54 -21.16
C LEU A 130 10.05 3.97 -21.72
N GLU A 131 10.15 3.00 -22.63
CA GLU A 131 8.99 2.33 -23.20
C GLU A 131 8.18 1.58 -22.14
N ASP A 132 8.84 0.83 -21.26
CA ASP A 132 8.20 0.11 -20.14
C ASP A 132 7.52 1.07 -19.16
N ARG A 133 8.16 2.20 -18.85
CA ARG A 133 7.55 3.27 -18.05
C ARG A 133 6.28 3.78 -18.72
N ASP A 134 6.33 4.09 -20.00
CA ASP A 134 5.22 4.67 -20.74
C ASP A 134 4.06 3.67 -20.93
N ILE A 135 4.36 2.40 -21.16
CA ILE A 135 3.37 1.32 -21.16
C ILE A 135 2.67 1.26 -19.80
N THR A 136 3.43 1.22 -18.71
CA THR A 136 2.88 1.13 -17.35
C THR A 136 2.05 2.36 -16.99
N ALA A 137 2.49 3.56 -17.38
CA ALA A 137 1.73 4.79 -17.19
C ALA A 137 0.39 4.75 -17.95
N ARG A 138 0.38 4.31 -19.22
CA ARG A 138 -0.85 4.15 -20.02
C ARG A 138 -1.79 3.08 -19.48
N MET A 139 -1.28 2.06 -18.81
CA MET A 139 -2.09 1.04 -18.12
C MET A 139 -2.79 1.57 -16.86
N GLY A 140 -2.58 2.84 -16.48
CA GLY A 140 -3.24 3.47 -15.36
C GLY A 140 -2.57 3.23 -13.99
N PHE A 141 -1.27 2.89 -13.98
CA PHE A 141 -0.51 2.65 -12.75
C PHE A 141 -0.66 3.77 -11.73
N GLY A 142 -0.46 5.02 -12.15
CA GLY A 142 -0.57 6.18 -11.26
C GLY A 142 -1.98 6.32 -10.64
N ALA A 143 -3.03 6.12 -11.45
CA ALA A 143 -4.41 6.19 -10.96
C ALA A 143 -4.71 5.07 -9.96
N MET A 144 -4.25 3.84 -10.24
CA MET A 144 -4.43 2.69 -9.34
C MET A 144 -3.75 2.93 -7.99
N ILE A 145 -2.48 3.37 -8.01
CA ILE A 145 -1.74 3.69 -6.79
C ILE A 145 -2.42 4.86 -6.05
N GLY A 146 -2.85 5.91 -6.77
CA GLY A 146 -3.54 7.04 -6.17
C GLY A 146 -4.80 6.63 -5.38
N GLN A 147 -5.65 5.79 -5.97
CA GLN A 147 -6.84 5.24 -5.28
C GLN A 147 -6.45 4.36 -4.07
N GLY A 148 -5.42 3.54 -4.20
CA GLY A 148 -4.89 2.74 -3.08
C GLY A 148 -4.43 3.62 -1.92
N LEU A 149 -3.73 4.73 -2.21
CA LEU A 149 -3.27 5.67 -1.20
C LEU A 149 -4.42 6.45 -0.55
N GLU A 150 -5.54 6.69 -1.25
CA GLU A 150 -6.76 7.23 -0.65
C GLU A 150 -7.34 6.24 0.37
N ARG A 151 -7.50 4.99 -0.02
CA ARG A 151 -7.96 3.92 0.87
C ARG A 151 -7.04 3.74 2.08
N MET A 152 -5.72 3.80 1.86
CA MET A 152 -4.74 3.73 2.95
C MET A 152 -4.90 4.89 3.93
N ALA A 153 -5.14 6.11 3.44
CA ALA A 153 -5.35 7.27 4.30
C ALA A 153 -6.61 7.13 5.16
N GLU A 154 -7.71 6.63 4.59
CA GLU A 154 -8.94 6.33 5.31
C GLU A 154 -8.70 5.25 6.37
N TYR A 155 -8.02 4.17 5.99
CA TYR A 155 -7.68 3.07 6.89
C TYR A 155 -6.81 3.53 8.07
N LEU A 156 -5.76 4.31 7.82
CA LEU A 156 -4.92 4.90 8.86
C LEU A 156 -5.74 5.77 9.83
N GLY A 157 -6.75 6.47 9.32
CA GLY A 157 -7.70 7.22 10.14
C GLY A 157 -8.49 6.35 11.11
N THR A 158 -8.85 5.12 10.73
CA THR A 158 -9.53 4.17 11.61
C THR A 158 -8.61 3.66 12.73
N LEU A 159 -7.34 3.43 12.42
CA LEU A 159 -6.35 2.94 13.40
C LEU A 159 -5.96 3.99 14.46
N ARG A 160 -6.19 5.26 14.18
CA ARG A 160 -5.90 6.38 15.09
C ARG A 160 -7.04 6.68 16.07
N ARG A 161 -8.25 6.22 15.78
CA ARG A 161 -9.39 6.38 16.70
C ARG A 161 -9.17 5.45 17.89
N PRO A 162 -9.16 5.94 19.16
CA PRO A 162 -9.23 5.06 20.30
C PRO A 162 -10.50 4.24 20.16
N ALA A 163 -10.41 2.93 20.49
CA ALA A 163 -11.61 2.09 20.55
C ALA A 163 -12.67 2.84 21.38
N ALA A 164 -13.87 3.01 20.81
CA ALA A 164 -14.97 3.65 21.52
C ALA A 164 -15.13 2.92 22.85
N ALA A 165 -15.04 3.64 23.96
CA ALA A 165 -15.26 3.10 25.28
C ALA A 165 -16.59 2.34 25.26
N SER A 166 -16.57 1.07 25.63
CA SER A 166 -17.77 0.26 25.80
C SER A 166 -18.75 1.04 26.70
N PRO A 167 -20.06 1.11 26.36
CA PRO A 167 -21.01 1.77 27.21
C PRO A 167 -20.94 1.15 28.61
N PRO A 168 -21.06 1.96 29.69
CA PRO A 168 -21.03 1.42 31.04
C PRO A 168 -22.13 0.38 31.19
N GLU A 169 -21.80 -0.76 31.80
CA GLU A 169 -22.80 -1.78 32.14
C GLU A 169 -23.92 -1.14 32.97
N PRO A 170 -25.20 -1.48 32.69
CA PRO A 170 -26.30 -0.98 33.49
C PRO A 170 -26.14 -1.47 34.93
N LEU A 171 -26.11 -0.52 35.87
CA LEU A 171 -26.10 -0.81 37.30
C LEU A 171 -27.23 -1.79 37.60
N SER A 172 -26.85 -3.01 37.96
CA SER A 172 -27.76 -4.02 38.49
C SER A 172 -28.44 -3.44 39.72
N THR A 173 -29.74 -3.17 39.62
CA THR A 173 -30.56 -2.80 40.77
C THR A 173 -30.56 -3.92 41.76
N MET A 174 -29.88 -3.70 42.88
CA MET A 174 -30.02 -4.56 44.07
C MET A 174 -31.50 -4.52 44.50
N LYS A 175 -32.19 -5.61 44.31
CA LYS A 175 -33.50 -5.84 44.96
C LYS A 175 -33.24 -5.97 46.46
N SER A 176 -33.70 -4.96 47.21
CA SER A 176 -33.92 -5.07 48.64
C SER A 176 -34.97 -6.15 48.87
N GLY A 177 -34.59 -7.23 49.53
CA GLY A 177 -35.52 -8.25 50.04
C GLY A 177 -35.91 -7.88 51.44
N GLU A 178 -37.22 -7.80 51.69
CA GLU A 178 -37.82 -7.97 52.98
C GLU A 178 -37.79 -9.43 53.39
#